data_81beffd5afa614289692f71bedfa8287
#
_entry.id   81beffd5afa614289692f71bedfa8287
#
_cell.length_a   1.000
_cell.length_b   1.000
_cell.length_c   1.000
_cell.angle_alpha   90.00
_cell.angle_beta   90.00
_cell.angle_gamma   90.00
#
_symmetry.space_group_name_H-M   'P 1'
#
loop_
_entity.id
_entity.type
_entity.pdbx_description
1 polymer ?
#
loop_
_entity_poly.entity_id
_entity_poly.type
_entity_poly.pdbx_seq_one_letter_code
_entity_poly.pdbx_strand_id
1 'polypeptide(L)'
;MQVMTFMNMLWKKEQEQYELSKENIALINQKCHDLKHQIRAIRYMNKEEIDAYLNEMEESIEIYESIVKTGNEVLDTILTEKSLYCKERGITVSCVADGSQMGFINTIDLYAILGNALDNAIEAVEKFYYQEERQIDVMIYRQQQFLVINIINPMKEKLVFDEDLPRTTKADRFHHGFGLRSIRYLVKKYDGNLNVSEEDGCFSLKILIPIP
;
A
#
# COMPACT_ATOMS: atom_id res chain seq x y z
N MET A 1 27.75 -12.33 -10.16
CA MET A 1 27.84 -12.56 -8.70
C MET A 1 27.28 -11.40 -7.88
N GLN A 2 27.65 -10.15 -8.13
CA GLN A 2 27.17 -8.97 -7.39
C GLN A 2 25.65 -8.71 -7.49
N VAL A 3 25.03 -8.88 -8.66
CA VAL A 3 23.59 -8.68 -8.87
C VAL A 3 22.76 -9.68 -8.06
N MET A 4 23.19 -10.93 -7.96
CA MET A 4 22.50 -11.98 -7.23
C MET A 4 22.54 -11.75 -5.71
N THR A 5 23.69 -11.24 -5.20
CA THR A 5 23.83 -10.88 -3.78
C THR A 5 22.95 -9.67 -3.42
N PHE A 6 22.87 -8.67 -4.31
CA PHE A 6 22.03 -7.51 -4.13
C PHE A 6 20.54 -7.87 -4.16
N MET A 7 20.11 -8.72 -5.09
CA MET A 7 18.73 -9.22 -5.15
C MET A 7 18.36 -9.99 -3.87
N ASN A 8 19.25 -10.83 -3.36
CA ASN A 8 19.02 -11.54 -2.11
C ASN A 8 18.90 -10.61 -0.90
N MET A 9 19.65 -9.51 -0.89
CA MET A 9 19.59 -8.51 0.17
C MET A 9 18.29 -7.71 0.14
N LEU A 10 17.82 -7.35 -1.06
CA LEU A 10 16.50 -6.73 -1.25
C LEU A 10 15.38 -7.66 -0.80
N TRP A 11 15.43 -8.92 -1.22
CA TRP A 11 14.48 -9.95 -0.83
C TRP A 11 14.37 -10.11 0.69
N LYS A 12 15.53 -10.16 1.36
CA LYS A 12 15.56 -10.28 2.81
C LYS A 12 14.95 -9.05 3.49
N LYS A 13 15.26 -7.85 3.00
CA LYS A 13 14.69 -6.60 3.52
C LYS A 13 13.16 -6.55 3.35
N GLU A 14 12.66 -6.95 2.18
CA GLU A 14 11.21 -6.99 1.92
C GLU A 14 10.50 -8.03 2.77
N GLN A 15 11.13 -9.17 3.01
CA GLN A 15 10.61 -10.20 3.90
C GLN A 15 10.55 -9.70 5.36
N GLU A 16 11.60 -9.07 5.85
CA GLU A 16 11.63 -8.46 7.19
C GLU A 16 10.55 -7.39 7.33
N GLN A 17 10.36 -6.56 6.33
CA GLN A 17 9.33 -5.52 6.30
C GLN A 17 7.92 -6.09 6.27
N TYR A 18 7.69 -7.16 5.51
CA TYR A 18 6.40 -7.86 5.50
C TYR A 18 6.06 -8.46 6.87
N GLU A 19 7.00 -9.17 7.51
CA GLU A 19 6.78 -9.76 8.84
C GLU A 19 6.50 -8.66 9.88
N LEU A 20 7.22 -7.54 9.84
CA LEU A 20 6.96 -6.39 10.72
C LEU A 20 5.55 -5.82 10.53
N SER A 21 5.11 -5.68 9.29
CA SER A 21 3.76 -5.22 8.98
C SER A 21 2.70 -6.18 9.47
N LYS A 22 2.94 -7.48 9.33
CA LYS A 22 2.04 -8.53 9.83
C LYS A 22 1.93 -8.51 11.36
N GLU A 23 3.05 -8.30 12.06
CA GLU A 23 3.06 -8.11 13.53
C GLU A 23 2.27 -6.87 13.94
N ASN A 24 2.42 -5.75 13.24
CA ASN A 24 1.66 -4.54 13.50
C ASN A 24 0.15 -4.75 13.34
N ILE A 25 -0.27 -5.45 12.30
CA ILE A 25 -1.68 -5.81 12.09
C ILE A 25 -2.19 -6.74 13.22
N ALA A 26 -1.39 -7.71 13.65
CA ALA A 26 -1.75 -8.57 14.77
C ALA A 26 -1.92 -7.78 16.07
N LEU A 27 -1.06 -6.80 16.32
CA LEU A 27 -1.15 -5.89 17.46
C LEU A 27 -2.43 -5.03 17.40
N ILE A 28 -2.77 -4.51 16.23
CA ILE A 28 -4.03 -3.79 16.00
C ILE A 28 -5.21 -4.70 16.32
N ASN A 29 -5.24 -5.93 15.80
CA ASN A 29 -6.30 -6.89 16.07
C ASN A 29 -6.42 -7.24 17.56
N GLN A 30 -5.29 -7.34 18.29
CA GLN A 30 -5.29 -7.53 19.73
C GLN A 30 -5.91 -6.33 20.46
N LYS A 31 -5.50 -5.10 20.11
CA LYS A 31 -6.11 -3.88 20.66
C LYS A 31 -7.61 -3.83 20.37
N CYS A 32 -8.01 -4.35 19.22
CA CYS A 32 -9.40 -4.50 18.85
C CYS A 32 -10.19 -5.40 19.78
N HIS A 33 -9.61 -6.51 20.15
CA HIS A 33 -10.21 -7.44 21.10
C HIS A 33 -10.35 -6.80 22.48
N ASP A 34 -9.31 -6.11 22.92
CA ASP A 34 -9.29 -5.41 24.21
C ASP A 34 -10.35 -4.30 24.29
N LEU A 35 -10.53 -3.54 23.20
CA LEU A 35 -11.60 -2.55 23.08
C LEU A 35 -13.01 -3.17 23.23
N LYS A 36 -13.25 -4.36 22.65
CA LYS A 36 -14.53 -5.06 22.86
C LYS A 36 -14.77 -5.40 24.33
N HIS A 37 -13.74 -5.74 25.06
CA HIS A 37 -13.83 -5.96 26.51
C HIS A 37 -14.12 -4.66 27.27
N GLN A 38 -13.49 -3.58 26.86
CA GLN A 38 -13.69 -2.25 27.43
C GLN A 38 -15.14 -1.75 27.19
N ILE A 39 -15.68 -1.91 25.98
CA ILE A 39 -17.09 -1.60 25.69
C ILE A 39 -18.06 -2.36 26.62
N ARG A 40 -17.74 -3.60 26.97
CA ARG A 40 -18.54 -4.34 27.95
C ARG A 40 -18.46 -3.76 29.34
N ALA A 41 -17.31 -3.23 29.73
CA ALA A 41 -17.10 -2.59 31.04
C ALA A 41 -17.90 -1.27 31.18
N ILE A 42 -18.04 -0.50 30.08
CA ILE A 42 -18.80 0.77 30.04
C ILE A 42 -20.28 0.56 30.49
N ARG A 43 -20.84 -0.61 30.27
CA ARG A 43 -22.22 -0.90 30.71
C ARG A 43 -22.45 -0.79 32.23
N TYR A 44 -21.37 -0.77 33.00
CA TYR A 44 -21.39 -0.72 34.46
C TYR A 44 -20.86 0.62 34.99
N MET A 45 -20.51 1.59 34.14
CA MET A 45 -19.99 2.90 34.49
C MET A 45 -21.11 3.94 34.64
N ASN A 46 -20.85 4.97 35.44
CA ASN A 46 -21.73 6.13 35.55
C ASN A 46 -21.57 7.08 34.34
N LYS A 47 -22.46 8.09 34.21
CA LYS A 47 -22.51 8.94 33.00
C LYS A 47 -21.24 9.78 32.79
N GLU A 48 -20.60 10.26 33.86
CA GLU A 48 -19.38 11.09 33.78
C GLU A 48 -18.15 10.25 33.40
N GLU A 49 -18.11 9.02 33.88
CA GLU A 49 -17.08 8.05 33.50
C GLU A 49 -17.23 7.58 32.05
N ILE A 50 -18.47 7.48 31.57
CA ILE A 50 -18.78 7.09 30.18
C ILE A 50 -18.30 8.17 29.19
N ASP A 51 -18.62 9.45 29.44
CA ASP A 51 -18.25 10.56 28.53
C ASP A 51 -16.73 10.70 28.40
N ALA A 52 -15.97 10.57 29.46
CA ALA A 52 -14.50 10.58 29.42
C ALA A 52 -13.94 9.38 28.64
N TYR A 53 -14.54 8.22 28.82
CA TYR A 53 -14.10 6.98 28.18
C TYR A 53 -14.46 6.89 26.69
N LEU A 54 -15.60 7.47 26.28
CA LEU A 54 -16.00 7.56 24.90
C LEU A 54 -15.04 8.39 24.04
N ASN A 55 -14.57 9.52 24.59
CA ASN A 55 -13.56 10.35 23.91
C ASN A 55 -12.24 9.59 23.65
N GLU A 56 -11.78 8.81 24.64
CA GLU A 56 -10.58 7.97 24.50
C GLU A 56 -10.81 6.83 23.46
N MET A 57 -12.04 6.34 23.37
CA MET A 57 -12.41 5.32 22.38
C MET A 57 -12.53 5.88 20.96
N GLU A 58 -13.04 7.10 20.77
CA GLU A 58 -13.17 7.71 19.44
C GLU A 58 -11.82 7.82 18.75
N GLU A 59 -10.77 8.24 19.46
CA GLU A 59 -9.40 8.26 18.91
C GLU A 59 -8.91 6.85 18.50
N SER A 60 -9.30 5.83 19.25
CA SER A 60 -8.93 4.45 18.95
C SER A 60 -9.70 3.87 17.77
N ILE A 61 -10.99 4.21 17.62
CA ILE A 61 -11.87 3.72 16.54
C ILE A 61 -11.42 4.23 15.16
N GLU A 62 -10.87 5.41 15.07
CA GLU A 62 -10.31 5.92 13.81
C GLU A 62 -9.23 5.01 13.20
N ILE A 63 -8.47 4.29 14.03
CA ILE A 63 -7.49 3.29 13.58
C ILE A 63 -8.18 2.08 12.94
N TYR A 64 -9.40 1.73 13.38
CA TYR A 64 -10.17 0.59 12.87
C TYR A 64 -10.75 0.79 11.48
N GLU A 65 -11.18 2.00 11.18
CA GLU A 65 -11.73 2.31 9.85
C GLU A 65 -10.69 2.19 8.75
N SER A 66 -9.40 2.21 9.13
CA SER A 66 -8.29 2.04 8.19
C SER A 66 -7.93 0.59 7.89
N ILE A 67 -8.53 -0.41 8.57
CA ILE A 67 -8.27 -1.84 8.28
C ILE A 67 -9.02 -2.24 7.01
N VAL A 68 -8.27 -2.42 5.95
CA VAL A 68 -8.78 -2.87 4.66
C VAL A 68 -8.99 -4.39 4.69
N LYS A 69 -10.12 -4.88 4.17
CA LYS A 69 -10.41 -6.32 4.00
C LYS A 69 -10.78 -6.60 2.55
N THR A 70 -9.85 -7.19 1.83
CA THR A 70 -9.98 -7.50 0.40
C THR A 70 -10.20 -8.98 0.12
N GLY A 71 -10.04 -9.83 1.14
CA GLY A 71 -10.05 -11.28 1.00
C GLY A 71 -8.66 -11.88 0.70
N ASN A 72 -7.60 -11.08 0.76
CA ASN A 72 -6.22 -11.53 0.66
C ASN A 72 -5.37 -10.92 1.79
N GLU A 73 -4.81 -11.76 2.66
CA GLU A 73 -4.09 -11.34 3.88
C GLU A 73 -2.90 -10.41 3.57
N VAL A 74 -2.17 -10.65 2.48
CA VAL A 74 -1.02 -9.82 2.08
C VAL A 74 -1.48 -8.44 1.64
N LEU A 75 -2.53 -8.39 0.83
CA LEU A 75 -3.11 -7.15 0.36
C LEU A 75 -3.70 -6.35 1.53
N ASP A 76 -4.42 -7.02 2.44
CA ASP A 76 -4.99 -6.41 3.64
C ASP A 76 -3.89 -5.80 4.52
N THR A 77 -2.78 -6.52 4.72
CA THR A 77 -1.63 -6.06 5.50
C THR A 77 -1.03 -4.78 4.91
N ILE A 78 -0.71 -4.80 3.62
CA ILE A 78 -0.01 -3.69 3.00
C ILE A 78 -0.89 -2.44 2.83
N LEU A 79 -2.17 -2.64 2.45
CA LEU A 79 -3.10 -1.53 2.32
C LEU A 79 -3.39 -0.88 3.67
N THR A 80 -3.54 -1.66 4.74
CA THR A 80 -3.72 -1.12 6.10
C THR A 80 -2.50 -0.33 6.55
N GLU A 81 -1.28 -0.89 6.42
CA GLU A 81 -0.04 -0.20 6.76
C GLU A 81 0.09 1.15 6.02
N LYS A 82 -0.08 1.11 4.70
CA LYS A 82 0.07 2.32 3.87
C LYS A 82 -1.04 3.34 4.10
N SER A 83 -2.27 2.89 4.37
CA SER A 83 -3.37 3.80 4.71
C SER A 83 -3.14 4.53 6.03
N LEU A 84 -2.65 3.83 7.07
CA LEU A 84 -2.27 4.44 8.35
C LEU A 84 -1.16 5.47 8.16
N TYR A 85 -0.11 5.11 7.44
CA TYR A 85 1.00 6.01 7.12
C TYR A 85 0.52 7.28 6.39
N CYS A 86 -0.37 7.10 5.41
CA CYS A 86 -0.95 8.20 4.63
C CYS A 86 -1.80 9.13 5.50
N LYS A 87 -2.65 8.57 6.38
CA LYS A 87 -3.50 9.33 7.30
C LYS A 87 -2.69 10.27 8.19
N GLU A 88 -1.59 9.79 8.79
CA GLU A 88 -0.69 10.60 9.62
C GLU A 88 -0.07 11.79 8.86
N ARG A 89 0.01 11.71 7.54
CA ARG A 89 0.64 12.71 6.66
C ARG A 89 -0.35 13.55 5.85
N GLY A 90 -1.63 13.42 6.14
CA GLY A 90 -2.69 14.14 5.43
C GLY A 90 -2.77 13.76 3.96
N ILE A 91 -2.53 12.47 3.65
CA ILE A 91 -2.67 11.91 2.29
C ILE A 91 -3.99 11.14 2.25
N THR A 92 -4.86 11.50 1.32
CA THR A 92 -6.13 10.80 1.09
C THR A 92 -5.90 9.60 0.18
N VAL A 93 -6.28 8.40 0.64
CA VAL A 93 -6.23 7.17 -0.16
C VAL A 93 -7.65 6.70 -0.45
N SER A 94 -8.00 6.65 -1.73
CA SER A 94 -9.24 6.02 -2.21
C SER A 94 -8.89 4.60 -2.69
N CYS A 95 -9.51 3.59 -2.08
CA CYS A 95 -9.16 2.20 -2.37
C CYS A 95 -10.40 1.37 -2.70
N VAL A 96 -10.38 0.74 -3.87
CA VAL A 96 -11.34 -0.30 -4.28
C VAL A 96 -10.54 -1.54 -4.64
N ALA A 97 -10.57 -2.56 -3.79
CA ALA A 97 -9.71 -3.73 -3.96
C ALA A 97 -10.46 -5.04 -3.69
N ASP A 98 -10.32 -5.98 -4.63
CA ASP A 98 -10.72 -7.39 -4.51
C ASP A 98 -9.48 -8.28 -4.62
N GLY A 99 -9.04 -8.83 -3.50
CA GLY A 99 -7.88 -9.72 -3.38
C GLY A 99 -8.18 -11.21 -3.57
N SER A 100 -9.45 -11.58 -3.77
CA SER A 100 -9.89 -12.98 -3.79
C SER A 100 -9.21 -13.85 -4.86
N GLN A 101 -8.73 -13.24 -5.94
CA GLN A 101 -8.10 -13.92 -7.07
C GLN A 101 -6.57 -13.83 -7.09
N MET A 102 -5.94 -13.37 -6.00
CA MET A 102 -4.48 -13.13 -5.96
C MET A 102 -3.68 -14.33 -5.42
N GLY A 103 -4.32 -15.43 -5.04
CA GLY A 103 -3.66 -16.59 -4.39
C GLY A 103 -2.60 -17.30 -5.23
N PHE A 104 -2.54 -17.05 -6.54
CA PHE A 104 -1.53 -17.60 -7.43
C PHE A 104 -0.19 -16.83 -7.41
N ILE A 105 -0.18 -15.61 -6.86
CA ILE A 105 1.03 -14.80 -6.72
C ILE A 105 1.69 -15.13 -5.38
N ASN A 106 2.99 -15.36 -5.39
CA ASN A 106 3.74 -15.58 -4.16
C ASN A 106 3.61 -14.37 -3.23
N THR A 107 3.42 -14.61 -1.93
CA THR A 107 3.25 -13.60 -0.89
C THR A 107 4.30 -12.49 -0.93
N ILE A 108 5.58 -12.86 -1.03
CA ILE A 108 6.70 -11.90 -1.03
C ILE A 108 6.71 -11.08 -2.32
N ASP A 109 6.44 -11.72 -3.46
CA ASP A 109 6.37 -11.01 -4.75
C ASP A 109 5.21 -10.00 -4.76
N LEU A 110 4.05 -10.40 -4.24
CA LEU A 110 2.88 -9.53 -4.14
C LEU A 110 3.16 -8.33 -3.23
N TYR A 111 3.76 -8.59 -2.06
CA TYR A 111 4.16 -7.54 -1.13
C TYR A 111 5.16 -6.57 -1.76
N ALA A 112 6.16 -7.08 -2.49
CA ALA A 112 7.15 -6.26 -3.17
C ALA A 112 6.53 -5.42 -4.31
N ILE A 113 5.62 -5.99 -5.11
CA ILE A 113 4.94 -5.27 -6.20
C ILE A 113 4.14 -4.11 -5.62
N LEU A 114 3.25 -4.39 -4.66
CA LEU A 114 2.34 -3.39 -4.10
C LEU A 114 3.09 -2.36 -3.23
N GLY A 115 4.05 -2.81 -2.42
CA GLY A 115 4.86 -1.93 -1.58
C GLY A 115 5.61 -0.90 -2.41
N ASN A 116 6.35 -1.34 -3.42
CA ASN A 116 7.07 -0.42 -4.30
C ASN A 116 6.13 0.53 -5.07
N ALA A 117 4.96 0.03 -5.49
CA ALA A 117 4.00 0.85 -6.23
C ALA A 117 3.37 1.94 -5.34
N LEU A 118 2.95 1.58 -4.13
CA LEU A 118 2.38 2.52 -3.16
C LEU A 118 3.42 3.50 -2.63
N ASP A 119 4.65 3.05 -2.34
CA ASP A 119 5.74 3.93 -1.92
C ASP A 119 6.07 4.98 -2.98
N ASN A 120 6.07 4.60 -4.26
CA ASN A 120 6.26 5.56 -5.35
C ASN A 120 5.15 6.62 -5.38
N ALA A 121 3.90 6.21 -5.19
CA ALA A 121 2.76 7.13 -5.16
C ALA A 121 2.83 8.07 -3.94
N ILE A 122 3.10 7.53 -2.74
CA ILE A 122 3.24 8.30 -1.50
C ILE A 122 4.35 9.35 -1.63
N GLU A 123 5.54 8.94 -2.07
CA GLU A 123 6.67 9.86 -2.26
C GLU A 123 6.38 10.97 -3.30
N ALA A 124 5.55 10.68 -4.30
CA ALA A 124 5.16 11.68 -5.28
C ALA A 124 4.22 12.72 -4.67
N VAL A 125 3.21 12.29 -3.91
CA VAL A 125 2.22 13.21 -3.33
C VAL A 125 2.74 13.95 -2.09
N GLU A 126 3.71 13.43 -1.36
CA GLU A 126 4.37 14.14 -0.26
C GLU A 126 5.08 15.44 -0.71
N LYS A 127 5.41 15.57 -1.98
CA LYS A 127 6.00 16.79 -2.56
C LYS A 127 5.00 17.94 -2.71
N PHE A 128 3.70 17.68 -2.58
CA PHE A 128 2.68 18.72 -2.65
C PHE A 128 2.59 19.46 -1.32
N TYR A 129 2.47 20.78 -1.41
CA TYR A 129 2.38 21.63 -0.22
C TYR A 129 1.00 21.54 0.44
N TYR A 130 -0.06 21.58 -0.37
CA TYR A 130 -1.43 21.50 0.10
C TYR A 130 -1.88 20.05 0.25
N GLN A 131 -2.54 19.73 1.38
CA GLN A 131 -3.01 18.39 1.67
C GLN A 131 -4.11 17.93 0.71
N GLU A 132 -4.95 18.85 0.24
CA GLU A 132 -6.03 18.58 -0.70
C GLU A 132 -5.53 18.04 -2.04
N GLU A 133 -4.26 18.30 -2.39
CA GLU A 133 -3.62 17.78 -3.60
C GLU A 133 -2.99 16.40 -3.40
N ARG A 134 -2.94 15.90 -2.13
CA ARG A 134 -2.32 14.62 -1.80
C ARG A 134 -3.36 13.51 -1.87
N GLN A 135 -3.59 13.01 -3.07
CA GLN A 135 -4.55 11.93 -3.31
C GLN A 135 -3.88 10.75 -3.99
N ILE A 136 -4.27 9.54 -3.59
CA ILE A 136 -3.84 8.29 -4.22
C ILE A 136 -5.08 7.43 -4.44
N ASP A 137 -5.30 7.02 -5.68
CA ASP A 137 -6.36 6.10 -6.04
C ASP A 137 -5.77 4.71 -6.29
N VAL A 138 -6.30 3.71 -5.60
CA VAL A 138 -5.90 2.31 -5.72
C VAL A 138 -7.08 1.48 -6.18
N MET A 139 -6.94 0.84 -7.31
CA MET A 139 -7.95 -0.05 -7.88
C MET A 139 -7.34 -1.42 -8.15
N ILE A 140 -7.87 -2.47 -7.51
CA ILE A 140 -7.42 -3.85 -7.68
C ILE A 140 -8.66 -4.71 -7.92
N TYR A 141 -8.74 -5.31 -9.11
CA TYR A 141 -9.91 -6.07 -9.50
C TYR A 141 -9.59 -7.09 -10.60
N ARG A 142 -10.46 -8.06 -10.75
CA ARG A 142 -10.42 -8.98 -11.88
C ARG A 142 -11.15 -8.37 -13.08
N GLN A 143 -10.50 -8.39 -14.23
CA GLN A 143 -11.11 -8.06 -15.51
C GLN A 143 -10.92 -9.24 -16.48
N GLN A 144 -11.99 -9.99 -16.72
CA GLN A 144 -11.95 -11.23 -17.52
C GLN A 144 -10.93 -12.24 -16.96
N GLN A 145 -9.83 -12.49 -17.69
CA GLN A 145 -8.76 -13.42 -17.32
C GLN A 145 -7.54 -12.70 -16.72
N PHE A 146 -7.69 -11.41 -16.37
CA PHE A 146 -6.58 -10.62 -15.86
C PHE A 146 -6.88 -10.09 -14.47
N LEU A 147 -5.89 -10.15 -13.60
CA LEU A 147 -5.79 -9.32 -12.43
C LEU A 147 -5.29 -7.95 -12.86
N VAL A 148 -6.04 -6.92 -12.53
CA VAL A 148 -5.69 -5.52 -12.80
C VAL A 148 -5.33 -4.86 -11.49
N ILE A 149 -4.15 -4.23 -11.42
CA ILE A 149 -3.74 -3.34 -10.35
C ILE A 149 -3.50 -1.98 -10.99
N ASN A 150 -4.20 -0.96 -10.55
CA ASN A 150 -4.05 0.40 -11.05
C ASN A 150 -3.88 1.36 -9.87
N ILE A 151 -2.78 2.10 -9.86
CA ILE A 151 -2.46 3.10 -8.85
C ILE A 151 -2.25 4.43 -9.56
N ILE A 152 -3.02 5.43 -9.15
CA ILE A 152 -3.02 6.76 -9.76
C ILE A 152 -2.73 7.79 -8.67
N ASN A 153 -1.86 8.73 -8.98
CA ASN A 153 -1.58 9.88 -8.10
C ASN A 153 -1.24 11.12 -8.91
N PRO A 154 -1.50 12.33 -8.42
CA PRO A 154 -1.06 13.56 -9.04
C PRO A 154 0.46 13.66 -9.07
N MET A 155 0.99 14.38 -10.04
CA MET A 155 2.42 14.61 -10.21
C MET A 155 2.73 16.06 -10.54
N LYS A 156 3.89 16.56 -10.09
CA LYS A 156 4.33 17.95 -10.36
C LYS A 156 5.19 18.06 -11.61
N GLU A 157 5.95 17.05 -11.90
CA GLU A 157 6.97 17.05 -12.95
C GLU A 157 6.57 16.08 -14.05
N LYS A 158 6.77 16.49 -15.32
CA LYS A 158 6.54 15.60 -16.45
C LYS A 158 7.49 14.41 -16.44
N LEU A 159 6.98 13.26 -16.86
CA LEU A 159 7.78 12.05 -16.97
C LEU A 159 8.76 12.17 -18.16
N VAL A 160 10.00 11.83 -17.89
CA VAL A 160 10.99 11.61 -18.94
C VAL A 160 11.25 10.11 -18.99
N PHE A 161 10.91 9.49 -20.10
CA PHE A 161 11.08 8.06 -20.28
C PHE A 161 12.50 7.71 -20.74
N ASP A 162 12.99 6.59 -20.22
CA ASP A 162 14.21 5.92 -20.68
C ASP A 162 13.78 4.50 -21.08
N GLU A 163 13.73 4.22 -22.38
CA GLU A 163 13.02 3.08 -22.94
C GLU A 163 11.52 3.11 -22.52
N ASP A 164 11.04 2.10 -21.79
CA ASP A 164 9.63 1.93 -21.39
C ASP A 164 9.34 2.38 -19.96
N LEU A 165 10.34 2.88 -19.21
CA LEU A 165 10.14 3.32 -17.83
C LEU A 165 10.58 4.77 -17.65
N PRO A 166 9.88 5.51 -16.76
CA PRO A 166 10.31 6.88 -16.45
C PRO A 166 11.66 6.87 -15.74
N ARG A 167 12.49 7.87 -16.09
CA ARG A 167 13.75 8.14 -15.38
C ARG A 167 13.44 8.55 -13.95
N THR A 168 14.24 8.03 -13.02
CA THR A 168 14.17 8.53 -11.64
C THR A 168 14.63 9.99 -11.58
N THR A 169 13.83 10.84 -10.94
CA THR A 169 14.15 12.25 -10.64
C THR A 169 14.99 12.41 -9.36
N LYS A 170 15.26 11.29 -8.65
CA LYS A 170 16.01 11.30 -7.39
C LYS A 170 17.50 11.47 -7.62
N ALA A 171 18.12 12.34 -6.82
CA ALA A 171 19.56 12.65 -6.90
C ALA A 171 20.47 11.45 -6.58
N ASP A 172 20.01 10.53 -5.75
CA ASP A 172 20.76 9.32 -5.38
C ASP A 172 20.40 8.14 -6.31
N ARG A 173 21.17 8.04 -7.41
CA ARG A 173 21.01 6.98 -8.42
C ARG A 173 21.36 5.57 -7.92
N PHE A 174 22.07 5.45 -6.79
CA PHE A 174 22.52 4.15 -6.28
C PHE A 174 21.49 3.46 -5.39
N HIS A 175 20.59 4.21 -4.74
CA HIS A 175 19.57 3.66 -3.83
C HIS A 175 18.13 3.81 -4.33
N HIS A 176 17.89 4.61 -5.38
CA HIS A 176 16.56 4.92 -5.91
C HIS A 176 16.49 4.63 -7.43
N GLY A 177 15.34 4.25 -7.92
CA GLY A 177 15.09 3.86 -9.31
C GLY A 177 14.93 2.34 -9.51
N PHE A 178 15.07 1.56 -8.43
CA PHE A 178 14.86 0.11 -8.49
C PHE A 178 13.39 -0.28 -8.34
N GLY A 179 12.53 0.55 -7.75
CA GLY A 179 11.12 0.22 -7.48
C GLY A 179 10.36 -0.21 -8.74
N LEU A 180 10.29 0.63 -9.77
CA LEU A 180 9.61 0.30 -11.03
C LEU A 180 10.28 -0.85 -11.79
N ARG A 181 11.60 -0.95 -11.72
CA ARG A 181 12.33 -2.08 -12.32
C ARG A 181 12.06 -3.39 -11.59
N SER A 182 11.97 -3.36 -10.27
CA SER A 182 11.59 -4.50 -9.43
C SER A 182 10.16 -4.93 -9.76
N ILE A 183 9.21 -3.99 -9.78
CA ILE A 183 7.83 -4.28 -10.17
C ILE A 183 7.80 -4.95 -11.56
N ARG A 184 8.45 -4.37 -12.55
CA ARG A 184 8.49 -4.92 -13.92
C ARG A 184 9.07 -6.33 -13.96
N TYR A 185 10.14 -6.58 -13.24
CA TYR A 185 10.75 -7.89 -13.16
C TYR A 185 9.80 -8.93 -12.55
N LEU A 186 9.18 -8.59 -11.42
CA LEU A 186 8.24 -9.47 -10.72
C LEU A 186 6.98 -9.72 -11.54
N VAL A 187 6.40 -8.67 -12.13
CA VAL A 187 5.22 -8.79 -12.99
C VAL A 187 5.48 -9.71 -14.20
N LYS A 188 6.66 -9.61 -14.81
CA LYS A 188 7.07 -10.50 -15.90
C LYS A 188 7.21 -11.96 -15.48
N LYS A 189 7.55 -12.25 -14.22
CA LYS A 189 7.60 -13.61 -13.67
C LYS A 189 6.24 -14.32 -13.74
N TYR A 190 5.15 -13.53 -13.75
CA TYR A 190 3.76 -14.01 -13.84
C TYR A 190 3.16 -13.74 -15.23
N ASP A 191 3.98 -13.63 -16.28
CA ASP A 191 3.57 -13.33 -17.65
C ASP A 191 2.73 -12.05 -17.78
N GLY A 192 2.87 -11.16 -16.79
CA GLY A 192 2.16 -9.89 -16.72
C GLY A 192 2.84 -8.76 -17.48
N ASN A 193 2.13 -7.66 -17.57
CA ASN A 193 2.60 -6.41 -18.19
C ASN A 193 2.46 -5.24 -17.21
N LEU A 194 3.47 -4.37 -17.19
CA LEU A 194 3.48 -3.11 -16.48
C LEU A 194 3.42 -1.97 -17.49
N ASN A 195 2.44 -1.12 -17.37
CA ASN A 195 2.32 0.14 -18.10
C ASN A 195 2.38 1.32 -17.16
N VAL A 196 3.15 2.34 -17.54
CA VAL A 196 3.23 3.62 -16.83
C VAL A 196 2.86 4.71 -17.81
N SER A 197 1.91 5.55 -17.44
CA SER A 197 1.46 6.68 -18.26
C SER A 197 1.31 7.95 -17.44
N GLU A 198 1.28 9.06 -18.15
CA GLU A 198 0.96 10.38 -17.64
C GLU A 198 -0.29 10.87 -18.38
N GLU A 199 -1.35 11.15 -17.64
CA GLU A 199 -2.60 11.68 -18.18
C GLU A 199 -3.12 12.77 -17.25
N ASP A 200 -3.45 13.94 -17.80
CA ASP A 200 -4.05 15.08 -17.07
C ASP A 200 -3.30 15.46 -15.77
N GLY A 201 -1.96 15.41 -15.79
CA GLY A 201 -1.15 15.74 -14.63
C GLY A 201 -1.10 14.66 -13.54
N CYS A 202 -1.61 13.47 -13.83
CA CYS A 202 -1.55 12.31 -12.97
C CYS A 202 -0.58 11.25 -13.53
N PHE A 203 0.14 10.62 -12.61
CA PHE A 203 0.90 9.39 -12.85
C PHE A 203 -0.04 8.21 -12.70
N SER A 204 -0.05 7.32 -13.68
CA SER A 204 -0.81 6.07 -13.64
C SER A 204 0.13 4.89 -13.81
N LEU A 205 0.13 3.99 -12.82
CA LEU A 205 0.83 2.71 -12.85
C LEU A 205 -0.20 1.60 -12.99
N LYS A 206 -0.23 0.93 -14.13
CA LYS A 206 -1.17 -0.15 -14.42
C LYS A 206 -0.45 -1.47 -14.65
N ILE A 207 -0.81 -2.47 -13.86
CA ILE A 207 -0.32 -3.84 -13.95
C ILE A 207 -1.44 -4.74 -14.41
N LEU A 208 -1.13 -5.62 -15.36
CA LEU A 208 -2.03 -6.66 -15.87
C LEU A 208 -1.32 -8.01 -15.70
N ILE A 209 -1.88 -8.93 -14.93
CA ILE A 209 -1.33 -10.27 -14.73
C ILE A 209 -2.39 -11.29 -15.16
N PRO A 210 -2.10 -12.24 -16.07
CA PRO A 210 -3.01 -13.32 -16.40
C PRO A 210 -3.32 -14.17 -15.17
N ILE A 211 -4.60 -14.48 -14.96
CA ILE A 211 -5.04 -15.42 -13.92
C ILE A 211 -4.98 -16.81 -14.53
N PRO A 212 -4.28 -17.78 -13.91
CA PRO A 212 -4.13 -19.14 -14.44
C PRO A 212 -5.45 -19.89 -14.58
#